data_e31897388d162462a7a7cf1bb320390a
#
_entry.id   e31897388d162462a7a7cf1bb320390a
#
_cell.length_a   1.000
_cell.length_b   1.000
_cell.length_c   1.000
_cell.angle_alpha   90.00
_cell.angle_beta   90.00
_cell.angle_gamma   90.00
#
_symmetry.space_group_name_H-M   'P 1'
#
loop_
_entity.id
_entity.type
_entity.pdbx_description
1 polymer ?
#
loop_
_entity_poly.entity_id
_entity_poly.type
_entity_poly.pdbx_seq_one_letter_code
_entity_poly.pdbx_strand_id
1 'polypeptide(L)'
;MMNILKKTKLAMAITTGIYGAVISQGVLAQEKTKESAELEVIIVTAQKRTESLQETPIAISAFSSTMLDENGITDVESLVSAVPGMHFSQAGSNTRITLRGIGTEQTTVTGDPGVAFHVDGVYQARASAGSALFYDLERVEVLRGPQGTLYGRNATGGSINLISKRPESWTGGEFELQIGNYDHQRVRGVINVPLIDDKLLFRISGQQEKRDGYYENLTQGADDLEDRDSLNIRTQLLYSPTDNFDALLSVNYSSDKGAGEGNKGLGDYPISTNFSKFVNMYYAGATQNPDDPWQIRTNANAHRDNSGKGASLTLDWDLGSTTLQSISAWQEVEIDTFADADFSDMEIMNENRFQDSSQYSQELRLSSAGEGPWEWVTGLYWLSEESNVDYWLNDLGAGLSSLKHPRFGINIFPTIDVGLDNPAYFGNKSTIKSDSLGAFVQTSYSITEDLKLTAGLRYSEDEKSADVSRKDFSKRKLEDFTNQDSWSKLTWKLGTDWQVTKDNMVYASVSTGFKSGGFLQIKDAESYDEEEILAWEIGSKNRFLDDSLQANITAYYYEYTDMQLRTIRDLSSVVTNAGESEIKGIELELLAHPFENLELSGAFA
;
A
#
# COMPACT_ATOMS: atom_id res chain seq x y z
N MET A 1 9.31 22.43 34.19
CA MET A 1 8.15 23.33 34.23
C MET A 1 8.23 24.51 33.24
N MET A 2 9.37 24.77 32.57
CA MET A 2 9.55 25.92 31.65
C MET A 2 9.41 25.56 30.13
N ASN A 3 9.32 24.27 29.79
CA ASN A 3 9.17 23.80 28.39
C ASN A 3 7.74 23.49 27.95
N ILE A 4 6.78 23.41 28.88
CA ILE A 4 5.36 23.16 28.59
C ILE A 4 4.66 24.45 28.12
N LEU A 5 5.13 25.61 28.57
CA LEU A 5 4.53 26.92 28.26
C LEU A 5 4.84 27.46 26.83
N LYS A 6 5.79 26.85 26.09
CA LYS A 6 6.08 27.28 24.70
C LYS A 6 5.24 26.55 23.66
N LYS A 7 4.80 25.33 23.93
CA LYS A 7 3.95 24.56 22.98
C LYS A 7 2.48 25.02 22.99
N THR A 8 1.99 25.49 24.14
CA THR A 8 0.61 25.99 24.29
C THR A 8 0.37 27.35 23.60
N LYS A 9 1.40 28.15 23.37
CA LYS A 9 1.25 29.47 22.72
C LYS A 9 1.16 29.39 21.19
N LEU A 10 1.67 28.34 20.57
CA LEU A 10 1.56 28.14 19.12
C LEU A 10 0.20 27.55 18.74
N ALA A 11 -0.34 26.64 19.54
CA ALA A 11 -1.68 26.08 19.35
C ALA A 11 -2.79 27.14 19.53
N MET A 12 -2.58 28.09 20.47
CA MET A 12 -3.56 29.15 20.75
C MET A 12 -3.55 30.29 19.71
N ALA A 13 -2.46 30.43 18.94
CA ALA A 13 -2.37 31.45 17.88
C ALA A 13 -3.08 30.97 16.59
N ILE A 14 -3.17 29.66 16.35
CA ILE A 14 -3.88 29.09 15.21
C ILE A 14 -5.39 29.09 15.47
N THR A 15 -5.85 28.83 16.70
CA THR A 15 -7.28 28.85 17.07
C THR A 15 -7.88 30.25 17.08
N THR A 16 -7.10 31.30 17.31
CA THR A 16 -7.62 32.68 17.34
C THR A 16 -7.67 33.32 15.95
N GLY A 17 -6.90 32.81 14.97
CA GLY A 17 -6.92 33.29 13.58
C GLY A 17 -8.13 32.80 12.78
N ILE A 18 -8.71 31.66 13.15
CA ILE A 18 -9.86 31.05 12.45
C ILE A 18 -11.20 31.67 12.89
N TYR A 19 -11.32 32.20 14.11
CA TYR A 19 -12.56 32.81 14.59
C TYR A 19 -12.85 34.22 14.04
N GLY A 20 -11.92 34.85 13.32
CA GLY A 20 -12.06 36.19 12.79
C GLY A 20 -12.56 36.33 11.35
N ALA A 21 -12.59 35.26 10.57
CA ALA A 21 -12.84 35.32 9.13
C ALA A 21 -14.21 34.78 8.65
N VAL A 22 -15.08 34.32 9.56
CA VAL A 22 -16.33 33.62 9.18
C VAL A 22 -17.58 34.50 9.26
N ILE A 23 -17.48 35.81 9.39
CA ILE A 23 -18.66 36.68 9.32
C ILE A 23 -18.50 37.69 8.19
N SER A 24 -18.92 37.32 7.01
CA SER A 24 -19.66 38.07 5.99
C SER A 24 -19.31 37.67 4.56
N GLN A 25 -19.92 36.64 4.05
CA GLN A 25 -20.37 36.63 2.65
C GLN A 25 -21.60 35.72 2.56
N GLY A 26 -22.70 36.28 2.07
CA GLY A 26 -23.96 35.57 1.96
C GLY A 26 -23.81 34.34 1.06
N VAL A 27 -24.39 33.25 1.51
CA VAL A 27 -24.65 32.06 0.71
C VAL A 27 -25.50 32.49 -0.50
N LEU A 28 -24.88 32.72 -1.63
CA LEU A 28 -25.57 32.63 -2.92
C LEU A 28 -25.76 31.14 -3.14
N ALA A 29 -26.98 30.67 -2.89
CA ALA A 29 -27.42 29.36 -3.34
C ALA A 29 -27.21 29.33 -4.86
N GLN A 30 -26.18 28.62 -5.29
CA GLN A 30 -26.01 28.22 -6.68
C GLN A 30 -27.22 27.33 -7.01
N GLU A 31 -28.05 27.74 -7.95
CA GLU A 31 -29.08 26.87 -8.51
C GLU A 31 -28.39 25.58 -8.94
N LYS A 32 -28.69 24.48 -8.26
CA LYS A 32 -28.38 23.13 -8.75
C LYS A 32 -29.01 23.03 -10.14
N THR A 33 -28.18 23.09 -11.17
CA THR A 33 -28.55 22.58 -12.50
C THR A 33 -29.13 21.18 -12.25
N LYS A 34 -30.24 20.85 -12.90
CA LYS A 34 -30.79 19.49 -12.90
C LYS A 34 -29.66 18.56 -13.34
N GLU A 35 -29.07 17.85 -12.37
CA GLU A 35 -28.18 16.75 -12.66
C GLU A 35 -29.01 15.69 -13.37
N SER A 36 -28.62 15.38 -14.61
CA SER A 36 -29.17 14.26 -15.36
C SER A 36 -28.89 12.98 -14.59
N ALA A 37 -29.69 11.95 -14.75
CA ALA A 37 -29.45 10.61 -14.22
C ALA A 37 -28.27 9.89 -14.92
N GLU A 38 -27.45 10.61 -15.67
CA GLU A 38 -26.29 10.11 -16.38
C GLU A 38 -25.16 9.83 -15.40
N LEU A 39 -24.52 8.67 -15.55
CA LEU A 39 -23.35 8.29 -14.77
C LEU A 39 -22.14 9.18 -15.07
N GLU A 40 -21.38 9.52 -14.05
CA GLU A 40 -20.13 10.28 -14.17
C GLU A 40 -19.15 9.56 -15.11
N VAL A 41 -18.50 10.32 -15.98
CA VAL A 41 -17.40 9.80 -16.82
C VAL A 41 -16.12 9.87 -16.01
N ILE A 42 -15.68 8.72 -15.50
CA ILE A 42 -14.44 8.62 -14.72
C ILE A 42 -13.26 8.55 -15.70
N ILE A 43 -12.33 9.49 -15.55
CA ILE A 43 -11.06 9.52 -16.28
C ILE A 43 -10.01 8.79 -15.45
N VAL A 44 -9.23 7.92 -16.09
CA VAL A 44 -8.17 7.13 -15.46
C VAL A 44 -6.82 7.35 -16.14
N THR A 45 -5.74 7.04 -15.41
CA THR A 45 -4.36 7.10 -15.92
C THR A 45 -3.66 5.73 -15.88
N ALA A 46 -4.44 4.67 -15.78
CA ALA A 46 -4.02 3.29 -15.59
C ALA A 46 -3.03 2.79 -16.67
N GLN A 47 -3.15 3.23 -17.90
CA GLN A 47 -2.22 2.89 -19.00
C GLN A 47 -1.12 3.95 -19.20
N LYS A 48 -0.81 4.74 -18.17
CA LYS A 48 0.16 5.85 -18.24
C LYS A 48 -0.25 6.93 -19.26
N ARG A 49 -1.54 6.99 -19.61
CA ARG A 49 -2.21 7.94 -20.48
C ARG A 49 -3.58 8.26 -19.90
N THR A 50 -4.09 9.44 -20.19
CA THR A 50 -5.43 9.87 -19.76
C THR A 50 -6.48 9.24 -20.69
N GLU A 51 -7.34 8.39 -20.16
CA GLU A 51 -8.37 7.65 -20.92
C GLU A 51 -9.66 7.58 -20.09
N SER A 52 -10.81 7.39 -20.77
CA SER A 52 -12.05 7.08 -20.07
C SER A 52 -12.00 5.67 -19.47
N LEU A 53 -12.53 5.48 -18.26
CA LEU A 53 -12.64 4.16 -17.61
C LEU A 53 -13.30 3.13 -18.54
N GLN A 54 -14.35 3.52 -19.29
CA GLN A 54 -15.09 2.61 -20.17
C GLN A 54 -14.36 2.28 -21.48
N GLU A 55 -13.37 3.11 -21.88
CA GLU A 55 -12.56 2.90 -23.07
C GLU A 55 -11.21 2.23 -22.78
N THR A 56 -10.88 2.01 -21.50
CA THR A 56 -9.62 1.38 -21.08
C THR A 56 -9.77 -0.16 -21.11
N PRO A 57 -9.05 -0.90 -22.00
CA PRO A 57 -9.26 -2.33 -22.24
C PRO A 57 -8.52 -3.22 -21.20
N ILE A 58 -8.81 -3.02 -19.93
CA ILE A 58 -8.33 -3.81 -18.78
C ILE A 58 -9.39 -3.87 -17.68
N ALA A 59 -9.28 -4.86 -16.79
CA ALA A 59 -10.07 -4.90 -15.57
C ALA A 59 -9.56 -3.83 -14.59
N ILE A 60 -10.37 -2.82 -14.35
CA ILE A 60 -10.04 -1.69 -13.48
C ILE A 60 -11.29 -1.21 -12.75
N SER A 61 -11.18 -1.01 -11.44
CA SER A 61 -12.15 -0.28 -10.63
C SER A 61 -11.58 1.11 -10.35
N ALA A 62 -12.37 2.15 -10.57
CA ALA A 62 -11.97 3.52 -10.28
C ALA A 62 -13.07 4.23 -9.50
N PHE A 63 -12.67 5.00 -8.48
CA PHE A 63 -13.56 5.70 -7.57
C PHE A 63 -13.18 7.17 -7.55
N SER A 64 -14.07 8.06 -7.96
CA SER A 64 -13.89 9.51 -7.79
C SER A 64 -13.97 9.91 -6.31
N SER A 65 -13.52 11.12 -5.98
CA SER A 65 -13.63 11.63 -4.60
C SER A 65 -15.06 11.59 -4.07
N THR A 66 -16.06 11.87 -4.90
CA THR A 66 -17.47 11.81 -4.54
C THR A 66 -17.89 10.37 -4.20
N MET A 67 -17.54 9.40 -5.06
CA MET A 67 -17.83 7.98 -4.80
C MET A 67 -17.14 7.46 -3.54
N LEU A 68 -15.91 7.88 -3.26
CA LEU A 68 -15.21 7.51 -2.02
C LEU A 68 -15.96 8.02 -0.79
N ASP A 69 -16.37 9.30 -0.79
CA ASP A 69 -17.08 9.91 0.33
C ASP A 69 -18.49 9.29 0.51
N GLU A 70 -19.25 9.07 -0.57
CA GLU A 70 -20.62 8.51 -0.53
C GLU A 70 -20.65 7.05 -0.10
N ASN A 71 -19.64 6.26 -0.49
CA ASN A 71 -19.51 4.85 -0.10
C ASN A 71 -18.78 4.65 1.23
N GLY A 72 -18.34 5.74 1.90
CA GLY A 72 -17.61 5.67 3.16
C GLY A 72 -16.24 5.01 3.04
N ILE A 73 -15.62 5.09 1.85
CA ILE A 73 -14.28 4.55 1.59
C ILE A 73 -13.25 5.57 2.07
N THR A 74 -12.67 5.35 3.24
CA THR A 74 -11.81 6.32 3.93
C THR A 74 -10.35 5.88 4.02
N ASP A 75 -10.06 4.65 3.63
CA ASP A 75 -8.72 4.04 3.64
C ASP A 75 -8.62 2.89 2.63
N VAL A 76 -7.44 2.31 2.51
CA VAL A 76 -7.19 1.18 1.58
C VAL A 76 -7.92 -0.10 2.01
N GLU A 77 -8.16 -0.29 3.31
CA GLU A 77 -8.89 -1.45 3.83
C GLU A 77 -10.36 -1.44 3.37
N SER A 78 -11.00 -0.28 3.44
CA SER A 78 -12.40 -0.12 3.04
C SER A 78 -12.65 -0.33 1.54
N LEU A 79 -11.61 -0.23 0.67
CA LEU A 79 -11.71 -0.60 -0.75
C LEU A 79 -12.11 -2.06 -0.97
N VAL A 80 -11.84 -2.97 -0.01
CA VAL A 80 -12.21 -4.39 -0.09
C VAL A 80 -13.72 -4.58 -0.31
N SER A 81 -14.54 -3.69 0.22
CA SER A 81 -15.99 -3.74 0.06
C SER A 81 -16.48 -3.39 -1.35
N ALA A 82 -15.65 -2.69 -2.14
CA ALA A 82 -16.03 -2.13 -3.44
C ALA A 82 -15.25 -2.73 -4.62
N VAL A 83 -14.09 -3.39 -4.37
CA VAL A 83 -13.24 -3.97 -5.42
C VAL A 83 -13.38 -5.49 -5.44
N PRO A 84 -13.86 -6.09 -6.56
CA PRO A 84 -14.01 -7.53 -6.64
C PRO A 84 -12.65 -8.25 -6.52
N GLY A 85 -12.62 -9.33 -5.71
CA GLY A 85 -11.42 -10.16 -5.53
C GLY A 85 -10.27 -9.50 -4.79
N MET A 86 -10.52 -8.36 -4.11
CA MET A 86 -9.55 -7.70 -3.23
C MET A 86 -9.66 -8.22 -1.80
N HIS A 87 -8.50 -8.47 -1.17
CA HIS A 87 -8.40 -8.73 0.26
C HIS A 87 -7.33 -7.84 0.84
N PHE A 88 -7.57 -7.39 2.06
CA PHE A 88 -6.64 -6.60 2.86
C PHE A 88 -6.42 -7.30 4.19
N SER A 89 -5.20 -7.34 4.65
CA SER A 89 -4.87 -7.75 6.01
C SER A 89 -3.64 -7.01 6.48
N GLN A 90 -3.58 -6.78 7.76
CA GLN A 90 -2.40 -6.23 8.42
C GLN A 90 -1.75 -7.33 9.25
N ALA A 91 -0.43 -7.38 9.25
CA ALA A 91 0.34 -8.32 10.06
C ALA A 91 1.58 -7.61 10.58
N GLY A 92 1.53 -7.20 11.84
CA GLY A 92 2.45 -6.22 12.37
C GLY A 92 2.32 -4.90 11.61
N SER A 93 3.41 -4.21 11.39
CA SER A 93 3.43 -2.98 10.59
C SER A 93 3.32 -3.21 9.07
N ASN A 94 3.08 -4.43 8.62
CA ASN A 94 3.09 -4.77 7.20
C ASN A 94 1.68 -4.88 6.64
N THR A 95 1.38 -4.02 5.70
CA THR A 95 0.17 -4.06 4.90
C THR A 95 0.27 -5.17 3.86
N ARG A 96 -0.73 -6.05 3.81
CA ARG A 96 -0.87 -7.11 2.82
C ARG A 96 -2.09 -6.85 1.98
N ILE A 97 -1.87 -6.65 0.69
CA ILE A 97 -2.92 -6.48 -0.29
C ILE A 97 -2.87 -7.67 -1.23
N THR A 98 -4.04 -8.26 -1.50
CA THR A 98 -4.18 -9.38 -2.41
C THR A 98 -5.27 -9.05 -3.42
N LEU A 99 -4.98 -9.24 -4.71
CA LEU A 99 -5.93 -9.12 -5.82
C LEU A 99 -6.01 -10.46 -6.56
N ARG A 100 -7.21 -10.99 -6.77
CA ARG A 100 -7.43 -12.28 -7.45
C ARG A 100 -6.61 -13.44 -6.85
N GLY A 101 -6.43 -13.44 -5.52
CA GLY A 101 -5.63 -14.44 -4.82
C GLY A 101 -4.11 -14.23 -4.89
N ILE A 102 -3.62 -13.21 -5.60
CA ILE A 102 -2.20 -12.87 -5.72
C ILE A 102 -1.86 -11.73 -4.79
N GLY A 103 -0.90 -11.94 -3.90
CA GLY A 103 -0.50 -10.95 -2.89
C GLY A 103 0.92 -11.20 -2.39
N THR A 104 1.18 -10.74 -1.16
CA THR A 104 2.49 -10.83 -0.53
C THR A 104 2.44 -11.84 0.61
N GLU A 105 3.18 -12.94 0.48
CA GLU A 105 3.38 -13.92 1.56
C GLU A 105 4.53 -13.49 2.50
N GLN A 106 5.51 -12.79 1.96
CA GLN A 106 6.68 -12.36 2.72
C GLN A 106 6.54 -10.91 3.18
N THR A 107 6.57 -10.72 4.49
CA THR A 107 6.39 -9.42 5.15
C THR A 107 7.70 -8.78 5.59
N THR A 108 8.84 -9.39 5.28
CA THR A 108 10.16 -8.83 5.58
C THR A 108 10.62 -7.87 4.48
N VAL A 109 11.56 -7.00 4.79
CA VAL A 109 12.13 -6.04 3.82
C VAL A 109 12.88 -6.69 2.63
N THR A 110 13.18 -7.98 2.71
CA THR A 110 13.76 -8.75 1.60
C THR A 110 12.70 -9.26 0.62
N GLY A 111 11.41 -9.24 1.00
CA GLY A 111 10.30 -9.66 0.17
C GLY A 111 9.68 -8.49 -0.59
N ASP A 112 9.23 -8.78 -1.79
CA ASP A 112 8.52 -7.84 -2.65
C ASP A 112 6.99 -8.06 -2.59
N PRO A 113 6.17 -7.02 -2.78
CA PRO A 113 4.72 -7.17 -2.88
C PRO A 113 4.32 -7.83 -4.21
N GLY A 114 3.17 -8.52 -4.22
CA GLY A 114 2.54 -9.01 -5.45
C GLY A 114 1.59 -7.99 -6.09
N VAL A 115 1.20 -6.95 -5.34
CA VAL A 115 0.37 -5.83 -5.79
C VAL A 115 1.18 -4.55 -5.63
N ALA A 116 1.41 -3.84 -6.74
CA ALA A 116 2.12 -2.57 -6.72
C ALA A 116 1.25 -1.46 -6.13
N PHE A 117 1.86 -0.55 -5.38
CA PHE A 117 1.17 0.59 -4.78
C PHE A 117 1.82 1.89 -5.23
N HIS A 118 1.02 2.84 -5.71
CA HIS A 118 1.52 4.13 -6.22
C HIS A 118 0.74 5.30 -5.62
N VAL A 119 1.44 6.40 -5.39
CA VAL A 119 0.83 7.70 -5.04
C VAL A 119 1.34 8.73 -6.05
N ASP A 120 0.44 9.36 -6.77
CA ASP A 120 0.76 10.34 -7.83
C ASP A 120 1.81 9.83 -8.85
N GLY A 121 1.73 8.53 -9.18
CA GLY A 121 2.66 7.87 -10.10
C GLY A 121 3.98 7.42 -9.47
N VAL A 122 4.26 7.74 -8.22
CA VAL A 122 5.45 7.30 -7.48
C VAL A 122 5.20 5.94 -6.84
N TYR A 123 5.99 4.93 -7.22
CA TYR A 123 5.95 3.60 -6.61
C TYR A 123 6.35 3.66 -5.14
N GLN A 124 5.57 2.97 -4.30
CA GLN A 124 5.78 2.85 -2.86
C GLN A 124 6.34 1.46 -2.56
N ALA A 125 7.65 1.35 -2.33
CA ALA A 125 8.25 0.06 -1.97
C ALA A 125 7.70 -0.47 -0.64
N ARG A 126 7.24 0.44 0.23
CA ARG A 126 6.56 0.14 1.50
C ARG A 126 5.12 0.64 1.44
N ALA A 127 4.19 -0.24 1.11
CA ALA A 127 2.77 0.09 0.93
C ALA A 127 2.11 0.71 2.18
N SER A 128 2.60 0.40 3.38
CA SER A 128 2.12 0.97 4.64
C SER A 128 2.25 2.49 4.69
N ALA A 129 3.35 3.06 4.16
CA ALA A 129 3.52 4.51 4.10
C ALA A 129 2.61 5.15 3.05
N GLY A 130 2.44 4.48 1.90
CA GLY A 130 1.54 4.95 0.84
C GLY A 130 0.07 4.95 1.27
N SER A 131 -0.36 3.93 2.02
CA SER A 131 -1.73 3.82 2.52
C SER A 131 -2.12 4.96 3.49
N ALA A 132 -1.16 5.51 4.22
CA ALA A 132 -1.39 6.69 5.08
C ALA A 132 -1.75 7.96 4.30
N LEU A 133 -1.48 8.01 3.00
CA LEU A 133 -1.77 9.16 2.13
C LEU A 133 -3.17 9.11 1.51
N PHE A 134 -4.08 8.29 2.05
CA PHE A 134 -5.46 8.15 1.60
C PHE A 134 -6.35 9.31 2.10
N TYR A 135 -6.07 10.51 1.66
CA TYR A 135 -6.85 11.73 1.95
C TYR A 135 -6.64 12.77 0.85
N ASP A 136 -7.61 13.66 0.67
CA ASP A 136 -7.60 14.70 -0.38
C ASP A 136 -7.24 14.11 -1.76
N LEU A 137 -7.94 13.02 -2.09
CA LEU A 137 -7.77 12.32 -3.36
C LEU A 137 -8.72 12.85 -4.42
N GLU A 138 -8.26 12.91 -5.64
CA GLU A 138 -9.08 13.11 -6.82
C GLU A 138 -9.81 11.80 -7.15
N ARG A 139 -9.06 10.68 -7.10
CA ARG A 139 -9.58 9.34 -7.35
C ARG A 139 -8.62 8.25 -6.87
N VAL A 140 -9.15 7.04 -6.80
CA VAL A 140 -8.39 5.80 -6.60
C VAL A 140 -8.61 4.89 -7.80
N GLU A 141 -7.55 4.31 -8.34
CA GLU A 141 -7.59 3.35 -9.43
C GLU A 141 -7.03 2.00 -8.95
N VAL A 142 -7.79 0.92 -9.12
CA VAL A 142 -7.36 -0.45 -8.78
C VAL A 142 -7.34 -1.28 -10.06
N LEU A 143 -6.15 -1.54 -10.58
CA LEU A 143 -5.90 -2.35 -11.76
C LEU A 143 -5.76 -3.80 -11.31
N ARG A 144 -6.56 -4.69 -11.87
CA ARG A 144 -6.54 -6.11 -11.54
C ARG A 144 -5.87 -6.92 -12.64
N GLY A 145 -5.06 -7.89 -12.24
CA GLY A 145 -4.23 -8.70 -13.14
C GLY A 145 -2.88 -8.07 -13.45
N PRO A 146 -1.97 -8.84 -14.09
CA PRO A 146 -0.57 -8.44 -14.22
C PRO A 146 -0.38 -7.17 -15.02
N GLN A 147 0.42 -6.26 -14.46
CA GLN A 147 0.77 -4.95 -15.04
C GLN A 147 2.28 -4.86 -15.35
N GLY A 148 2.93 -5.98 -15.64
CA GLY A 148 4.38 -6.08 -15.81
C GLY A 148 4.99 -5.16 -16.87
N THR A 149 4.24 -4.77 -17.91
CA THR A 149 4.76 -3.92 -18.99
C THR A 149 4.88 -2.45 -18.63
N LEU A 150 3.87 -1.87 -17.99
CA LEU A 150 3.87 -0.43 -17.67
C LEU A 150 4.32 -0.12 -16.24
N TYR A 151 3.99 -0.99 -15.29
CA TYR A 151 4.31 -0.81 -13.88
C TYR A 151 5.58 -1.57 -13.44
N GLY A 152 5.97 -2.61 -14.20
CA GLY A 152 7.20 -3.35 -13.98
C GLY A 152 7.07 -4.48 -12.97
N ARG A 153 8.12 -4.65 -12.15
CA ARG A 153 8.15 -5.70 -11.12
C ARG A 153 7.04 -5.50 -10.09
N ASN A 154 6.71 -6.58 -9.38
CA ASN A 154 5.86 -6.52 -8.18
C ASN A 154 4.40 -6.11 -8.45
N ALA A 155 3.96 -6.24 -9.71
CA ALA A 155 2.60 -5.97 -10.16
C ALA A 155 1.97 -7.24 -10.78
N THR A 156 2.19 -8.40 -10.18
CA THR A 156 1.66 -9.69 -10.64
C THR A 156 0.16 -9.83 -10.38
N GLY A 157 -0.31 -9.35 -9.24
CA GLY A 157 -1.74 -9.30 -8.90
C GLY A 157 -2.44 -8.06 -9.44
N GLY A 158 -1.69 -6.96 -9.64
CA GLY A 158 -2.24 -5.69 -10.08
C GLY A 158 -1.51 -4.48 -9.53
N SER A 159 -2.18 -3.32 -9.58
CA SER A 159 -1.68 -2.06 -9.01
C SER A 159 -2.81 -1.25 -8.37
N ILE A 160 -2.52 -0.61 -7.25
CA ILE A 160 -3.38 0.41 -6.65
C ILE A 160 -2.70 1.76 -6.83
N ASN A 161 -3.43 2.71 -7.40
CA ASN A 161 -2.94 4.05 -7.65
C ASN A 161 -3.81 5.06 -6.91
N LEU A 162 -3.24 5.80 -5.96
CA LEU A 162 -3.86 6.95 -5.33
C LEU A 162 -3.46 8.21 -6.12
N ILE A 163 -4.44 8.96 -6.56
CA ILE A 163 -4.24 10.22 -7.28
C ILE A 163 -4.78 11.36 -6.42
N SER A 164 -3.89 12.26 -6.00
CA SER A 164 -4.25 13.39 -5.16
C SER A 164 -4.85 14.54 -5.98
N LYS A 165 -5.73 15.35 -5.35
CA LYS A 165 -6.21 16.59 -5.93
C LYS A 165 -5.03 17.55 -6.13
N ARG A 166 -4.96 18.19 -7.30
CA ARG A 166 -3.95 19.19 -7.62
C ARG A 166 -4.35 20.59 -7.14
N PRO A 167 -3.39 21.55 -7.01
CA PRO A 167 -3.72 22.97 -6.85
C PRO A 167 -4.55 23.50 -8.02
N GLU A 168 -5.55 24.32 -7.71
CA GLU A 168 -6.51 24.88 -8.69
C GLU A 168 -6.49 26.42 -8.67
N SER A 169 -7.03 27.06 -9.72
CA SER A 169 -6.99 28.53 -9.90
C SER A 169 -8.04 29.30 -9.08
N TRP A 170 -8.76 28.65 -8.15
CA TRP A 170 -9.69 29.32 -7.25
C TRP A 170 -9.14 29.44 -5.82
N THR A 171 -9.56 30.46 -5.10
CA THR A 171 -9.21 30.62 -3.66
C THR A 171 -10.32 30.06 -2.79
N GLY A 172 -9.98 29.12 -1.92
CA GLY A 172 -10.94 28.55 -0.98
C GLY A 172 -10.35 27.46 -0.12
N GLY A 173 -11.21 26.77 0.61
CA GLY A 173 -10.81 25.66 1.47
C GLY A 173 -12.01 24.84 1.88
N GLU A 174 -11.70 23.64 2.37
CA GLU A 174 -12.65 22.68 2.90
C GLU A 174 -12.30 22.36 4.34
N PHE A 175 -13.28 22.15 5.16
CA PHE A 175 -13.11 21.70 6.55
C PHE A 175 -14.16 20.65 6.85
N GLU A 176 -13.70 19.50 7.35
CA GLU A 176 -14.55 18.40 7.75
C GLU A 176 -14.23 17.98 9.19
N LEU A 177 -15.27 17.73 9.96
CA LEU A 177 -15.18 17.13 11.29
C LEU A 177 -16.07 15.88 11.32
N GLN A 178 -15.49 14.75 11.63
CA GLN A 178 -16.20 13.50 11.86
C GLN A 178 -16.01 13.06 13.31
N ILE A 179 -17.10 12.62 13.94
CA ILE A 179 -17.11 12.03 15.29
C ILE A 179 -17.85 10.69 15.24
N GLY A 180 -17.42 9.74 16.04
CA GLY A 180 -17.99 8.38 16.02
C GLY A 180 -17.77 7.62 17.31
N ASN A 181 -18.03 6.32 17.28
CA ASN A 181 -17.82 5.39 18.39
C ASN A 181 -16.33 5.30 18.74
N TYR A 182 -16.00 4.85 19.95
CA TYR A 182 -14.64 4.74 20.47
C TYR A 182 -13.92 6.09 20.52
N ASP A 183 -14.65 7.15 20.90
CA ASP A 183 -14.18 8.54 20.91
C ASP A 183 -13.50 8.96 19.59
N HIS A 184 -13.92 8.36 18.48
CA HIS A 184 -13.41 8.65 17.15
C HIS A 184 -13.61 10.12 16.79
N GLN A 185 -12.54 10.77 16.41
CA GLN A 185 -12.50 12.16 15.93
C GLN A 185 -11.57 12.23 14.71
N ARG A 186 -12.10 12.68 13.58
CA ARG A 186 -11.31 12.97 12.39
C ARG A 186 -11.55 14.41 11.97
N VAL A 187 -10.46 15.15 11.80
CA VAL A 187 -10.45 16.52 11.30
C VAL A 187 -9.68 16.54 9.99
N ARG A 188 -10.31 16.99 8.92
CA ARG A 188 -9.69 17.20 7.61
C ARG A 188 -9.79 18.67 7.25
N GLY A 189 -8.70 19.26 6.73
CA GLY A 189 -8.66 20.62 6.25
C GLY A 189 -7.90 20.75 4.95
N VAL A 190 -8.40 21.58 4.04
CA VAL A 190 -7.78 21.90 2.75
C VAL A 190 -7.81 23.41 2.56
N ILE A 191 -6.70 23.97 2.06
CA ILE A 191 -6.61 25.35 1.61
C ILE A 191 -6.01 25.35 0.21
N ASN A 192 -6.67 26.02 -0.71
CA ASN A 192 -6.23 26.21 -2.08
C ASN A 192 -6.13 27.70 -2.41
N VAL A 193 -4.97 28.16 -2.92
CA VAL A 193 -4.71 29.57 -3.20
C VAL A 193 -3.89 29.73 -4.48
N PRO A 194 -4.36 30.45 -5.49
CA PRO A 194 -3.52 30.93 -6.58
C PRO A 194 -2.61 32.04 -6.04
N LEU A 195 -1.29 31.77 -6.00
CA LEU A 195 -0.28 32.76 -5.59
C LEU A 195 0.00 33.75 -6.74
N ILE A 196 -0.05 33.27 -7.96
CA ILE A 196 -0.03 34.06 -9.20
C ILE A 196 -1.09 33.44 -10.10
N ASP A 197 -2.09 34.22 -10.48
CA ASP A 197 -3.24 33.77 -11.26
C ASP A 197 -2.80 32.89 -12.44
N ASP A 198 -3.35 31.70 -12.52
CA ASP A 198 -3.15 30.66 -13.54
C ASP A 198 -1.69 30.19 -13.75
N LYS A 199 -0.72 30.70 -12.97
CA LYS A 199 0.70 30.38 -13.14
C LYS A 199 1.37 29.73 -11.95
N LEU A 200 0.97 30.08 -10.75
CA LEU A 200 1.56 29.52 -9.53
C LEU A 200 0.46 29.28 -8.51
N LEU A 201 0.10 28.03 -8.38
CA LEU A 201 -1.01 27.58 -7.55
C LEU A 201 -0.47 26.79 -6.36
N PHE A 202 -1.05 27.02 -5.20
CA PHE A 202 -0.69 26.38 -3.95
C PHE A 202 -1.87 25.66 -3.33
N ARG A 203 -1.64 24.44 -2.85
CA ARG A 203 -2.59 23.65 -2.08
C ARG A 203 -1.90 23.06 -0.86
N ILE A 204 -2.55 23.13 0.29
CA ILE A 204 -2.18 22.38 1.47
C ILE A 204 -3.40 21.63 1.97
N SER A 205 -3.22 20.37 2.26
CA SER A 205 -4.23 19.51 2.86
C SER A 205 -3.65 18.78 4.06
N GLY A 206 -4.51 18.48 5.04
CA GLY A 206 -4.11 17.73 6.22
C GLY A 206 -5.29 17.02 6.85
N GLN A 207 -4.99 15.90 7.49
CA GLN A 207 -5.96 15.10 8.24
C GLN A 207 -5.33 14.66 9.56
N GLN A 208 -6.06 14.82 10.64
CA GLN A 208 -5.76 14.19 11.92
C GLN A 208 -6.92 13.29 12.29
N GLU A 209 -6.61 12.07 12.73
CA GLU A 209 -7.59 11.08 13.19
C GLU A 209 -7.14 10.52 14.53
N LYS A 210 -8.08 10.47 15.49
CA LYS A 210 -7.93 9.82 16.79
C LYS A 210 -9.09 8.90 17.04
N ARG A 211 -8.80 7.73 17.64
CA ARG A 211 -9.80 6.75 18.04
C ARG A 211 -9.23 5.87 19.15
N ASP A 212 -10.03 5.59 20.18
CA ASP A 212 -9.68 4.61 21.20
C ASP A 212 -9.65 3.19 20.62
N GLY A 213 -8.90 2.30 21.29
CA GLY A 213 -8.83 0.89 20.93
C GLY A 213 -10.18 0.19 21.02
N TYR A 214 -10.43 -0.75 20.11
CA TYR A 214 -11.66 -1.55 20.13
C TYR A 214 -11.45 -2.99 20.59
N TYR A 215 -10.20 -3.42 20.80
CA TYR A 215 -9.89 -4.64 21.53
C TYR A 215 -9.65 -4.32 22.99
N GLU A 216 -10.59 -4.74 23.84
CA GLU A 216 -10.49 -4.58 25.29
C GLU A 216 -9.38 -5.48 25.85
N ASN A 217 -8.33 -4.91 26.43
CA ASN A 217 -7.26 -5.67 27.06
C ASN A 217 -7.58 -5.92 28.53
N LEU A 218 -7.92 -7.18 28.86
CA LEU A 218 -8.28 -7.60 30.21
C LEU A 218 -7.09 -7.74 31.16
N THR A 219 -5.87 -7.51 30.71
CA THR A 219 -4.67 -7.52 31.55
C THR A 219 -4.57 -6.21 32.31
N GLN A 220 -4.41 -6.30 33.63
CA GLN A 220 -4.41 -5.11 34.49
C GLN A 220 -3.27 -4.16 34.14
N GLY A 221 -3.61 -2.94 33.75
CA GLY A 221 -2.65 -1.87 33.47
C GLY A 221 -2.09 -1.87 32.05
N ALA A 222 -2.56 -2.76 31.18
CA ALA A 222 -2.28 -2.71 29.76
C ALA A 222 -3.33 -1.85 29.02
N ASP A 223 -2.91 -1.22 27.92
CA ASP A 223 -3.78 -0.39 27.08
C ASP A 223 -4.67 -1.26 26.19
N ASP A 224 -5.85 -0.74 25.80
CA ASP A 224 -6.67 -1.30 24.76
C ASP A 224 -5.97 -1.17 23.42
N LEU A 225 -6.14 -2.18 22.53
CA LEU A 225 -5.39 -2.28 21.30
C LEU A 225 -6.21 -1.82 20.07
N GLU A 226 -5.53 -1.58 18.96
CA GLU A 226 -6.10 -1.02 17.72
C GLU A 226 -6.64 0.41 17.89
N ASP A 227 -6.08 1.18 18.79
CA ASP A 227 -6.25 2.62 18.83
C ASP A 227 -5.56 3.30 17.63
N ARG A 228 -5.88 4.55 17.39
CA ARG A 228 -5.30 5.34 16.30
C ARG A 228 -5.04 6.78 16.74
N ASP A 229 -3.85 7.28 16.49
CA ASP A 229 -3.50 8.71 16.51
C ASP A 229 -2.64 9.01 15.28
N SER A 230 -3.29 9.41 14.18
CA SER A 230 -2.61 9.66 12.92
C SER A 230 -2.66 11.13 12.52
N LEU A 231 -1.58 11.62 11.91
CA LEU A 231 -1.46 12.95 11.33
C LEU A 231 -0.86 12.83 9.93
N ASN A 232 -1.56 13.36 8.94
CA ASN A 232 -1.14 13.38 7.56
C ASN A 232 -1.21 14.81 7.03
N ILE A 233 -0.15 15.26 6.33
CA ILE A 233 -0.07 16.60 5.74
C ILE A 233 0.54 16.47 4.34
N ARG A 234 -0.09 17.13 3.34
CA ARG A 234 0.44 17.27 1.98
C ARG A 234 0.44 18.74 1.61
N THR A 235 1.55 19.19 1.01
CA THR A 235 1.71 20.54 0.47
C THR A 235 2.12 20.43 -0.98
N GLN A 236 1.44 21.14 -1.86
CA GLN A 236 1.67 21.10 -3.30
C GLN A 236 1.84 22.51 -3.86
N LEU A 237 2.74 22.63 -4.82
CA LEU A 237 2.98 23.85 -5.58
C LEU A 237 2.99 23.51 -7.07
N LEU A 238 2.03 24.01 -7.81
CA LEU A 238 1.92 23.86 -9.26
C LEU A 238 2.39 25.14 -9.94
N TYR A 239 3.39 25.02 -10.80
CA TYR A 239 3.93 26.11 -11.60
C TYR A 239 3.71 25.85 -13.08
N SER A 240 2.86 26.67 -13.72
CA SER A 240 2.47 26.61 -15.14
C SER A 240 2.88 27.94 -15.82
N PRO A 241 4.17 28.10 -16.17
CA PRO A 241 4.66 29.35 -16.79
C PRO A 241 4.07 29.59 -18.18
N THR A 242 3.70 28.51 -18.87
CA THR A 242 3.13 28.47 -20.23
C THR A 242 2.06 27.40 -20.31
N ASP A 243 1.17 27.47 -21.30
CA ASP A 243 0.06 26.52 -21.48
C ASP A 243 0.52 25.09 -21.80
N ASN A 244 1.79 24.90 -22.14
CA ASN A 244 2.35 23.62 -22.55
C ASN A 244 3.37 23.03 -21.56
N PHE A 245 3.53 23.64 -20.37
CA PHE A 245 4.48 23.15 -19.37
C PHE A 245 3.96 23.32 -17.96
N ASP A 246 3.91 22.23 -17.21
CA ASP A 246 3.57 22.17 -15.79
C ASP A 246 4.72 21.57 -14.96
N ALA A 247 4.95 22.13 -13.79
CA ALA A 247 5.84 21.58 -12.77
C ALA A 247 5.09 21.51 -11.45
N LEU A 248 4.82 20.29 -10.99
CA LEU A 248 4.14 20.03 -9.72
C LEU A 248 5.16 19.51 -8.69
N LEU A 249 5.42 20.31 -7.66
CA LEU A 249 6.14 19.88 -6.46
C LEU A 249 5.13 19.45 -5.40
N SER A 250 5.28 18.23 -4.88
CA SER A 250 4.49 17.71 -3.77
C SER A 250 5.41 17.28 -2.63
N VAL A 251 5.08 17.67 -1.40
CA VAL A 251 5.77 17.26 -0.18
C VAL A 251 4.74 16.74 0.80
N ASN A 252 5.00 15.55 1.38
CA ASN A 252 4.09 14.92 2.33
C ASN A 252 4.81 14.49 3.62
N TYR A 253 4.02 14.43 4.67
CA TYR A 253 4.38 13.87 5.97
C TYR A 253 3.22 13.05 6.50
N SER A 254 3.52 11.88 7.04
CA SER A 254 2.57 11.02 7.73
C SER A 254 3.14 10.54 9.07
N SER A 255 2.28 10.37 10.05
CA SER A 255 2.59 9.74 11.34
C SER A 255 1.38 8.93 11.79
N ASP A 256 1.61 7.72 12.28
CA ASP A 256 0.57 6.83 12.83
C ASP A 256 1.10 6.20 14.11
N LYS A 257 0.45 6.50 15.23
CA LYS A 257 0.82 6.06 16.57
C LYS A 257 -0.33 5.32 17.22
N GLY A 258 0.01 4.38 18.08
CA GLY A 258 -0.98 3.63 18.85
C GLY A 258 -0.37 2.52 19.70
N ALA A 259 -1.24 1.84 20.43
CA ALA A 259 -0.88 0.71 21.31
C ALA A 259 -0.61 -0.61 20.55
N GLY A 260 -0.64 -0.58 19.22
CA GLY A 260 -0.35 -1.76 18.40
C GLY A 260 -1.55 -2.64 18.12
N GLU A 261 -1.29 -3.82 17.60
CA GLU A 261 -2.32 -4.72 17.03
C GLU A 261 -2.89 -5.68 18.08
N GLY A 262 -4.18 -5.98 17.92
CA GLY A 262 -4.92 -6.93 18.74
C GLY A 262 -4.69 -8.39 18.32
N ASN A 263 -3.48 -8.92 18.48
CA ASN A 263 -3.18 -10.31 18.20
C ASN A 263 -3.66 -11.22 19.34
N LYS A 264 -4.57 -12.14 19.04
CA LYS A 264 -5.21 -13.01 20.03
C LYS A 264 -4.82 -14.47 19.81
N GLY A 265 -4.28 -15.12 20.85
CA GLY A 265 -4.11 -16.56 20.88
C GLY A 265 -5.47 -17.27 20.92
N LEU A 266 -5.77 -18.11 19.91
CA LEU A 266 -7.00 -18.88 19.84
C LEU A 266 -6.80 -20.30 20.35
N GLY A 267 -7.70 -20.76 21.23
CA GLY A 267 -7.74 -22.12 21.75
C GLY A 267 -6.90 -22.33 23.01
N ASP A 268 -6.90 -23.58 23.49
CA ASP A 268 -6.12 -23.98 24.67
C ASP A 268 -4.63 -23.93 24.36
N TYR A 269 -3.84 -23.40 25.27
CA TYR A 269 -2.37 -23.39 25.21
C TYR A 269 -1.69 -24.76 25.38
N PRO A 270 -2.20 -25.92 25.21
CA PRO A 270 -1.43 -27.14 25.05
C PRO A 270 -1.31 -27.53 23.60
N ILE A 271 -0.18 -27.24 23.02
CA ILE A 271 0.21 -27.74 21.70
C ILE A 271 0.80 -29.16 21.88
N SER A 272 0.48 -30.10 20.98
CA SER A 272 0.71 -31.54 21.16
C SER A 272 2.08 -32.09 20.75
N THR A 273 3.10 -31.27 20.51
CA THR A 273 4.46 -31.70 20.12
C THR A 273 5.44 -31.77 21.29
N ASN A 274 6.57 -32.45 21.15
CA ASN A 274 7.59 -32.53 22.23
C ASN A 274 8.18 -31.16 22.61
N PHE A 275 8.23 -30.21 21.67
CA PHE A 275 8.59 -28.81 21.91
C PHE A 275 7.54 -28.13 22.79
N SER A 276 6.28 -28.41 22.58
CA SER A 276 5.16 -27.85 23.31
C SER A 276 5.07 -28.29 24.76
N LYS A 277 5.62 -29.44 25.15
CA LYS A 277 5.70 -29.81 26.57
C LYS A 277 6.60 -28.85 27.38
N PHE A 278 7.61 -28.30 26.73
CA PHE A 278 8.46 -27.27 27.33
C PHE A 278 7.72 -25.92 27.39
N VAL A 279 7.11 -25.51 26.31
CA VAL A 279 6.33 -24.27 26.22
C VAL A 279 5.12 -24.32 27.16
N ASN A 280 4.40 -25.45 27.24
CA ASN A 280 3.28 -25.67 28.16
C ASN A 280 3.65 -25.50 29.64
N MET A 281 4.89 -25.76 30.02
CA MET A 281 5.33 -25.54 31.39
C MET A 281 5.43 -24.06 31.75
N TYR A 282 5.63 -23.18 30.75
CA TYR A 282 5.63 -21.73 30.88
C TYR A 282 4.23 -21.14 30.83
N TYR A 283 3.40 -21.61 29.92
CA TYR A 283 2.00 -21.21 29.80
C TYR A 283 1.10 -21.80 30.89
N ALA A 284 1.62 -22.66 31.78
CA ALA A 284 0.83 -23.26 32.87
C ALA A 284 0.23 -22.24 33.85
N GLY A 285 0.73 -20.99 33.84
CA GLY A 285 0.18 -19.86 34.60
C GLY A 285 -0.60 -18.84 33.79
N ALA A 286 -0.61 -18.98 32.45
CA ALA A 286 -1.30 -18.03 31.60
C ALA A 286 -2.82 -18.13 31.76
N THR A 287 -3.49 -16.98 31.80
CA THR A 287 -4.94 -16.92 31.80
C THR A 287 -5.41 -17.01 30.36
N GLN A 288 -6.28 -17.96 30.07
CA GLN A 288 -6.81 -18.14 28.73
C GLN A 288 -7.55 -16.91 28.22
N ASN A 289 -7.41 -16.60 26.93
CA ASN A 289 -8.19 -15.56 26.29
C ASN A 289 -9.68 -15.93 26.31
N PRO A 290 -10.58 -14.97 26.54
CA PRO A 290 -12.02 -15.23 26.49
C PRO A 290 -12.50 -15.57 25.09
N ASP A 291 -13.69 -16.17 25.00
CA ASP A 291 -14.33 -16.49 23.69
C ASP A 291 -14.78 -15.24 22.93
N ASP A 292 -15.02 -14.12 23.62
CA ASP A 292 -15.37 -12.84 22.98
C ASP A 292 -14.25 -12.40 22.03
N PRO A 293 -14.49 -12.25 20.72
CA PRO A 293 -13.46 -11.88 19.76
C PRO A 293 -12.82 -10.51 20.02
N TRP A 294 -13.52 -9.61 20.70
CA TRP A 294 -13.07 -8.26 21.01
C TRP A 294 -12.34 -8.10 22.34
N GLN A 295 -12.20 -9.20 23.11
CA GLN A 295 -11.48 -9.22 24.36
C GLN A 295 -10.19 -10.00 24.23
N ILE A 296 -9.09 -9.45 24.73
CA ILE A 296 -7.75 -10.02 24.62
C ILE A 296 -7.02 -9.96 25.97
N ARG A 297 -6.00 -10.79 26.13
CA ARG A 297 -5.02 -10.72 27.21
C ARG A 297 -3.63 -10.67 26.62
N THR A 298 -2.95 -9.57 26.82
CA THR A 298 -1.55 -9.37 26.46
C THR A 298 -0.89 -8.52 27.54
N ASN A 299 0.34 -8.82 27.89
CA ASN A 299 1.04 -8.14 28.99
C ASN A 299 1.97 -7.02 28.53
N ALA A 300 2.37 -7.02 27.26
CA ALA A 300 3.25 -5.99 26.73
C ALA A 300 2.51 -4.64 26.63
N ASN A 301 3.18 -3.57 27.03
CA ASN A 301 2.79 -2.22 26.64
C ASN A 301 3.17 -2.03 25.17
N ALA A 302 2.40 -2.66 24.29
CA ALA A 302 2.61 -2.59 22.86
C ALA A 302 2.56 -1.14 22.38
N HIS A 303 3.39 -0.81 21.39
CA HIS A 303 3.31 0.48 20.72
C HIS A 303 3.60 0.34 19.23
N ARG A 304 3.01 1.24 18.46
CA ARG A 304 3.29 1.50 17.06
C ARG A 304 3.58 2.99 16.91
N ASP A 305 4.75 3.34 16.39
CA ASP A 305 5.13 4.70 16.03
C ASP A 305 5.72 4.67 14.61
N ASN A 306 4.86 4.83 13.61
CA ASN A 306 5.25 4.80 12.21
C ASN A 306 5.25 6.23 11.65
N SER A 307 6.24 6.57 10.84
CA SER A 307 6.27 7.84 10.15
C SER A 307 6.72 7.70 8.69
N GLY A 308 6.25 8.61 7.86
CA GLY A 308 6.63 8.70 6.45
C GLY A 308 6.86 10.16 6.04
N LYS A 309 7.85 10.37 5.18
CA LYS A 309 8.14 11.66 4.55
C LYS A 309 8.39 11.43 3.08
N GLY A 310 7.94 12.35 2.24
CA GLY A 310 8.19 12.25 0.82
C GLY A 310 8.19 13.60 0.13
N ALA A 311 8.92 13.65 -0.97
CA ALA A 311 8.88 14.75 -1.91
C ALA A 311 8.91 14.20 -3.33
N SER A 312 8.09 14.77 -4.21
CA SER A 312 8.10 14.45 -5.64
C SER A 312 8.03 15.71 -6.48
N LEU A 313 8.68 15.68 -7.63
CA LEU A 313 8.62 16.69 -8.67
C LEU A 313 8.16 16.02 -9.97
N THR A 314 6.97 16.40 -10.41
CA THR A 314 6.44 15.99 -11.71
C THR A 314 6.54 17.15 -12.69
N LEU A 315 7.18 16.90 -13.82
CA LEU A 315 7.29 17.85 -14.94
C LEU A 315 6.50 17.27 -16.11
N ASP A 316 5.54 18.00 -16.60
CA ASP A 316 4.72 17.67 -17.76
C ASP A 316 4.99 18.70 -18.87
N TRP A 317 5.44 18.25 -20.03
CA TRP A 317 5.74 19.11 -21.16
C TRP A 317 5.02 18.62 -22.42
N ASP A 318 4.05 19.39 -22.86
CA ASP A 318 3.41 19.20 -24.16
C ASP A 318 4.29 19.78 -25.28
N LEU A 319 4.80 18.90 -26.13
CA LEU A 319 5.64 19.21 -27.28
C LEU A 319 4.82 19.27 -28.60
N GLY A 320 3.49 19.26 -28.50
CA GLY A 320 2.54 19.29 -29.58
C GLY A 320 2.15 17.89 -30.07
N SER A 321 3.05 17.17 -30.72
CA SER A 321 2.78 15.79 -31.17
C SER A 321 3.11 14.71 -30.14
N THR A 322 3.80 15.08 -29.07
CA THR A 322 4.25 14.19 -27.97
C THR A 322 4.17 14.92 -26.65
N THR A 323 3.99 14.17 -25.58
CA THR A 323 4.11 14.67 -24.21
C THR A 323 5.30 14.02 -23.52
N LEU A 324 6.19 14.84 -22.96
CA LEU A 324 7.29 14.39 -22.11
C LEU A 324 6.90 14.57 -20.66
N GLN A 325 6.97 13.50 -19.87
CA GLN A 325 6.77 13.55 -18.42
C GLN A 325 8.00 13.05 -17.69
N SER A 326 8.39 13.74 -16.61
CA SER A 326 9.45 13.33 -15.69
C SER A 326 8.92 13.32 -14.27
N ILE A 327 9.08 12.21 -13.55
CA ILE A 327 8.71 12.08 -12.14
C ILE A 327 9.97 11.72 -11.35
N SER A 328 10.44 12.65 -10.51
CA SER A 328 11.55 12.44 -9.57
C SER A 328 10.98 12.38 -8.18
N ALA A 329 11.35 11.39 -7.37
CA ALA A 329 10.83 11.26 -6.02
C ALA A 329 11.88 10.79 -5.03
N TRP A 330 11.70 11.24 -3.79
CA TRP A 330 12.37 10.75 -2.59
C TRP A 330 11.33 10.43 -1.52
N GLN A 331 11.57 9.35 -0.78
CA GLN A 331 10.72 8.89 0.31
C GLN A 331 11.56 8.34 1.45
N GLU A 332 11.09 8.50 2.66
CA GLU A 332 11.64 7.95 3.89
C GLU A 332 10.50 7.40 4.74
N VAL A 333 10.68 6.19 5.25
CA VAL A 333 9.69 5.49 6.09
C VAL A 333 10.40 4.96 7.30
N GLU A 334 9.88 5.28 8.49
CA GLU A 334 10.34 4.77 9.76
C GLU A 334 9.21 3.97 10.42
N ILE A 335 9.52 2.78 10.91
CA ILE A 335 8.62 1.88 11.60
C ILE A 335 9.27 1.53 12.92
N ASP A 336 8.61 1.85 14.03
CA ASP A 336 9.02 1.48 15.40
C ASP A 336 7.84 0.78 16.08
N THR A 337 8.00 -0.52 16.32
CA THR A 337 6.96 -1.32 16.95
C THR A 337 7.51 -2.19 18.06
N PHE A 338 6.74 -2.27 19.13
CA PHE A 338 6.93 -3.18 20.23
C PHE A 338 5.63 -3.93 20.50
N ALA A 339 5.67 -5.25 20.52
CA ALA A 339 4.50 -6.08 20.67
C ALA A 339 4.74 -7.30 21.56
N ASP A 340 3.67 -7.81 22.16
CA ASP A 340 3.67 -9.13 22.77
C ASP A 340 3.78 -10.20 21.68
N ALA A 341 4.78 -11.07 21.81
CA ALA A 341 5.05 -12.13 20.85
C ALA A 341 4.63 -13.51 21.34
N ASP A 342 4.20 -13.64 22.60
CA ASP A 342 3.69 -14.88 23.16
C ASP A 342 2.15 -14.94 23.25
N PHE A 343 1.47 -13.80 23.02
CA PHE A 343 0.00 -13.67 22.96
C PHE A 343 -0.71 -14.10 24.26
N SER A 344 -0.09 -13.85 25.41
CA SER A 344 -0.60 -14.21 26.74
C SER A 344 -0.45 -13.07 27.74
N ASP A 345 -1.02 -13.23 28.94
CA ASP A 345 -0.81 -12.34 30.07
C ASP A 345 0.50 -12.61 30.87
N MET A 346 1.36 -13.46 30.32
CA MET A 346 2.63 -13.86 30.95
C MET A 346 3.80 -13.07 30.37
N GLU A 347 4.69 -12.58 31.19
CA GLU A 347 5.93 -11.91 30.75
C GLU A 347 6.94 -12.95 30.23
N ILE A 348 6.76 -13.47 29.03
CA ILE A 348 7.61 -14.49 28.41
C ILE A 348 8.44 -13.90 27.28
N MET A 349 7.81 -13.30 26.28
CA MET A 349 8.45 -12.91 25.05
C MET A 349 7.84 -11.66 24.44
N ASN A 350 8.66 -10.73 23.98
CA ASN A 350 8.22 -9.61 23.16
C ASN A 350 8.98 -9.49 21.84
N GLU A 351 8.38 -8.78 20.90
CA GLU A 351 8.97 -8.41 19.62
C GLU A 351 9.31 -6.92 19.62
N ASN A 352 10.55 -6.60 19.25
CA ASN A 352 10.98 -5.26 18.92
C ASN A 352 11.32 -5.21 17.43
N ARG A 353 10.79 -4.25 16.73
CA ARG A 353 11.12 -3.98 15.34
C ARG A 353 11.34 -2.49 15.15
N PHE A 354 12.53 -2.15 14.74
CA PHE A 354 12.84 -0.85 14.18
C PHE A 354 13.24 -1.02 12.71
N GLN A 355 12.65 -0.23 11.83
CA GLN A 355 12.97 -0.22 10.41
C GLN A 355 13.01 1.23 9.93
N ASP A 356 14.06 1.58 9.25
CA ASP A 356 14.27 2.85 8.54
C ASP A 356 14.51 2.51 7.06
N SER A 357 13.77 3.12 6.15
CA SER A 357 13.87 2.87 4.72
C SER A 357 13.88 4.18 3.96
N SER A 358 14.86 4.38 3.08
CA SER A 358 14.93 5.51 2.17
C SER A 358 14.90 5.05 0.72
N GLN A 359 14.12 5.73 -0.12
CA GLN A 359 13.92 5.42 -1.53
C GLN A 359 14.11 6.66 -2.39
N TYR A 360 14.79 6.48 -3.52
CA TYR A 360 14.87 7.45 -4.61
C TYR A 360 14.34 6.80 -5.88
N SER A 361 13.58 7.53 -6.68
CA SER A 361 13.12 7.04 -7.97
C SER A 361 13.05 8.13 -9.03
N GLN A 362 13.25 7.72 -10.27
CA GLN A 362 13.14 8.56 -11.45
C GLN A 362 12.40 7.80 -12.54
N GLU A 363 11.33 8.38 -13.05
CA GLU A 363 10.66 7.90 -14.26
C GLU A 363 10.69 9.01 -15.32
N LEU A 364 11.08 8.64 -16.54
CA LEU A 364 11.01 9.51 -17.72
C LEU A 364 10.13 8.83 -18.76
N ARG A 365 9.05 9.49 -19.18
CA ARG A 365 8.10 9.00 -20.16
C ARG A 365 7.96 9.94 -21.35
N LEU A 366 7.87 9.36 -22.52
CA LEU A 366 7.48 10.05 -23.73
C LEU A 366 6.26 9.33 -24.33
N SER A 367 5.20 10.05 -24.62
CA SER A 367 3.98 9.50 -25.18
C SER A 367 3.49 10.31 -26.38
N SER A 368 2.75 9.66 -27.29
CA SER A 368 2.05 10.38 -28.36
C SER A 368 0.93 11.25 -27.76
N ALA A 369 0.81 12.48 -28.22
CA ALA A 369 -0.23 13.43 -27.82
C ALA A 369 -1.38 13.50 -28.83
N GLY A 370 -1.42 12.65 -29.85
CA GLY A 370 -2.31 12.83 -30.99
C GLY A 370 -3.55 11.96 -30.99
N GLU A 371 -4.59 12.43 -31.66
CA GLU A 371 -5.81 11.71 -32.06
C GLU A 371 -5.58 10.81 -33.30
N GLY A 372 -4.35 10.39 -33.55
CA GLY A 372 -3.99 9.57 -34.70
C GLY A 372 -4.30 8.08 -34.45
N PRO A 373 -4.29 7.25 -35.51
CA PRO A 373 -4.52 5.81 -35.37
C PRO A 373 -3.39 5.10 -34.62
N TRP A 374 -2.26 5.76 -34.34
CA TRP A 374 -1.10 5.20 -33.70
C TRP A 374 -0.82 5.94 -32.38
N GLU A 375 -1.07 5.27 -31.31
CA GLU A 375 -0.81 5.72 -29.94
C GLU A 375 0.35 4.93 -29.35
N TRP A 376 1.21 5.58 -28.59
CA TRP A 376 2.33 4.91 -27.95
C TRP A 376 2.81 5.63 -26.68
N VAL A 377 3.42 4.89 -25.79
CA VAL A 377 4.16 5.39 -24.63
C VAL A 377 5.46 4.58 -24.50
N THR A 378 6.54 5.28 -24.21
CA THR A 378 7.84 4.65 -23.89
C THR A 378 8.44 5.35 -22.70
N GLY A 379 9.28 4.63 -21.94
CA GLY A 379 9.91 5.24 -20.78
C GLY A 379 11.07 4.46 -20.20
N LEU A 380 11.79 5.17 -19.35
CA LEU A 380 12.87 4.64 -18.52
C LEU A 380 12.49 4.83 -17.06
N TYR A 381 12.81 3.84 -16.25
CA TYR A 381 12.56 3.85 -14.82
C TYR A 381 13.82 3.43 -14.07
N TRP A 382 14.11 4.14 -12.98
CA TRP A 382 15.15 3.80 -12.03
C TRP A 382 14.63 3.96 -10.61
N LEU A 383 15.03 3.05 -9.72
CA LEU A 383 14.73 3.08 -8.30
C LEU A 383 15.94 2.56 -7.52
N SER A 384 16.24 3.21 -6.41
CA SER A 384 17.19 2.74 -5.40
C SER A 384 16.57 2.86 -4.02
N GLU A 385 16.56 1.77 -3.26
CA GLU A 385 16.07 1.69 -1.90
C GLU A 385 17.16 1.16 -0.98
N GLU A 386 17.33 1.78 0.19
CA GLU A 386 18.12 1.25 1.30
C GLU A 386 17.22 1.13 2.53
N SER A 387 17.20 -0.05 3.15
CA SER A 387 16.42 -0.33 4.37
C SER A 387 17.33 -0.88 5.46
N ASN A 388 17.32 -0.23 6.62
CA ASN A 388 17.95 -0.72 7.83
C ASN A 388 16.88 -1.35 8.71
N VAL A 389 17.13 -2.57 9.19
CA VAL A 389 16.22 -3.32 10.04
C VAL A 389 16.92 -3.77 11.31
N ASP A 390 16.27 -3.55 12.44
CA ASP A 390 16.68 -4.04 13.74
C ASP A 390 15.47 -4.80 14.35
N TYR A 391 15.51 -6.14 14.23
CA TYR A 391 14.41 -7.01 14.61
C TYR A 391 14.84 -8.03 15.64
N TRP A 392 14.19 -8.04 16.81
CA TRP A 392 14.54 -8.94 17.90
C TRP A 392 13.32 -9.48 18.62
N LEU A 393 13.37 -10.78 18.93
CA LEU A 393 12.56 -11.40 19.96
C LEU A 393 13.34 -11.42 21.25
N ASN A 394 12.82 -10.71 22.25
CA ASN A 394 13.45 -10.54 23.56
C ASN A 394 12.80 -11.42 24.61
N ASP A 395 13.58 -11.71 25.66
CA ASP A 395 13.14 -12.44 26.84
C ASP A 395 12.69 -11.45 27.93
N LEU A 396 11.46 -11.60 28.40
CA LEU A 396 10.92 -10.83 29.52
C LEU A 396 10.98 -11.68 30.79
N GLY A 397 11.93 -11.39 31.67
CA GLY A 397 11.99 -12.02 33.01
C GLY A 397 12.46 -13.47 33.02
N ALA A 398 11.63 -14.41 33.49
CA ALA A 398 11.97 -15.82 33.63
C ALA A 398 11.79 -16.67 32.38
N GLY A 399 11.63 -16.02 31.21
CA GLY A 399 11.27 -16.62 29.95
C GLY A 399 12.10 -17.80 29.44
N LEU A 400 12.09 -18.00 28.12
CA LEU A 400 12.72 -19.18 27.49
C LEU A 400 14.22 -19.32 27.77
N SER A 401 14.92 -18.21 28.07
CA SER A 401 16.35 -18.21 28.41
C SER A 401 16.66 -18.92 29.73
N SER A 402 15.70 -19.04 30.63
CA SER A 402 15.88 -19.78 31.91
C SER A 402 15.82 -21.29 31.74
N LEU A 403 15.34 -21.79 30.60
CA LEU A 403 15.23 -23.20 30.28
C LEU A 403 16.61 -23.84 30.08
N LYS A 404 16.93 -24.83 30.90
CA LYS A 404 18.18 -25.60 30.81
C LYS A 404 17.94 -26.97 30.22
N HIS A 405 18.86 -27.39 29.35
CA HIS A 405 18.85 -28.76 28.84
C HIS A 405 19.02 -29.75 30.00
N PRO A 406 18.11 -30.72 30.21
CA PRO A 406 18.09 -31.59 31.40
C PRO A 406 19.42 -32.35 31.63
N ARG A 407 20.14 -32.68 30.54
CA ARG A 407 21.37 -33.47 30.62
C ARG A 407 22.65 -32.62 30.73
N PHE A 408 22.66 -31.41 30.17
CA PHE A 408 23.88 -30.62 30.08
C PHE A 408 23.86 -29.34 30.90
N GLY A 409 22.72 -28.97 31.49
CA GLY A 409 22.58 -27.78 32.32
C GLY A 409 22.80 -26.44 31.60
N ILE A 410 22.91 -26.47 30.27
CA ILE A 410 23.06 -25.27 29.42
C ILE A 410 21.69 -24.72 29.04
N ASN A 411 21.60 -23.42 28.83
CA ASN A 411 20.37 -22.79 28.33
C ASN A 411 20.01 -23.35 26.97
N ILE A 412 18.74 -23.74 26.79
CA ILE A 412 18.22 -24.26 25.55
C ILE A 412 18.08 -23.11 24.52
N PHE A 413 17.66 -21.95 25.02
CA PHE A 413 17.53 -20.72 24.24
C PHE A 413 18.50 -19.66 24.82
N PRO A 414 19.77 -19.65 24.39
CA PRO A 414 20.73 -18.68 24.87
C PRO A 414 20.44 -17.29 24.35
N THR A 415 20.44 -16.29 25.22
CA THR A 415 20.29 -14.89 24.90
C THR A 415 21.65 -14.20 24.67
N ILE A 416 21.65 -13.06 24.01
CA ILE A 416 22.77 -12.14 23.87
C ILE A 416 22.31 -10.72 24.16
N ASP A 417 23.23 -9.88 24.60
CA ASP A 417 22.98 -8.45 24.71
C ASP A 417 23.14 -7.82 23.33
N VAL A 418 22.08 -7.18 22.85
CA VAL A 418 22.02 -6.45 21.57
C VAL A 418 21.77 -4.95 21.77
N GLY A 419 21.91 -4.48 23.01
CA GLY A 419 21.71 -3.07 23.35
C GLY A 419 20.25 -2.65 23.53
N LEU A 420 19.35 -3.62 23.72
CA LEU A 420 17.96 -3.42 24.11
C LEU A 420 17.79 -3.56 25.63
N ASP A 421 16.64 -3.16 26.17
CA ASP A 421 16.36 -3.26 27.61
C ASP A 421 16.39 -4.70 28.12
N ASN A 422 16.03 -5.66 27.26
CA ASN A 422 16.08 -7.09 27.53
C ASN A 422 16.99 -7.84 26.57
N PRO A 423 17.69 -8.91 27.03
CA PRO A 423 18.56 -9.67 26.15
C PRO A 423 17.76 -10.45 25.08
N ALA A 424 18.24 -10.43 23.85
CA ALA A 424 17.59 -11.11 22.72
C ALA A 424 18.04 -12.57 22.59
N TYR A 425 17.14 -13.43 22.15
CA TYR A 425 17.45 -14.82 21.82
C TYR A 425 17.24 -15.18 20.34
N PHE A 426 16.56 -14.35 19.59
CA PHE A 426 16.40 -14.49 18.14
C PHE A 426 16.27 -13.12 17.48
N GLY A 427 16.81 -12.96 16.28
CA GLY A 427 16.61 -11.77 15.48
C GLY A 427 17.81 -11.39 14.61
N ASN A 428 17.78 -10.19 14.06
CA ASN A 428 18.82 -9.69 13.19
C ASN A 428 18.87 -8.16 13.15
N LYS A 429 20.08 -7.65 12.87
CA LYS A 429 20.31 -6.32 12.30
C LYS A 429 20.71 -6.50 10.85
N SER A 430 20.12 -5.75 9.95
CA SER A 430 20.48 -5.85 8.52
C SER A 430 20.32 -4.52 7.80
N THR A 431 21.22 -4.26 6.86
CA THR A 431 21.08 -3.23 5.84
C THR A 431 20.85 -3.91 4.50
N ILE A 432 19.74 -3.59 3.85
CA ILE A 432 19.29 -4.18 2.60
C ILE A 432 19.22 -3.06 1.56
N LYS A 433 19.88 -3.27 0.41
CA LYS A 433 19.82 -2.39 -0.74
C LYS A 433 19.11 -3.08 -1.89
N SER A 434 18.30 -2.35 -2.62
CA SER A 434 17.57 -2.83 -3.80
C SER A 434 17.61 -1.74 -4.87
N ASP A 435 18.30 -2.04 -5.98
CA ASP A 435 18.35 -1.18 -7.16
C ASP A 435 17.55 -1.82 -8.29
N SER A 436 16.78 -1.02 -9.01
CA SER A 436 15.94 -1.47 -10.13
C SER A 436 16.08 -0.53 -11.31
N LEU A 437 16.26 -1.10 -12.50
CA LEU A 437 16.26 -0.39 -13.78
C LEU A 437 15.23 -1.01 -14.71
N GLY A 438 14.46 -0.17 -15.42
CA GLY A 438 13.45 -0.63 -16.38
C GLY A 438 13.43 0.23 -17.64
N ALA A 439 13.21 -0.40 -18.78
CA ALA A 439 12.90 0.27 -20.05
C ALA A 439 11.67 -0.37 -20.67
N PHE A 440 10.69 0.45 -21.07
CA PHE A 440 9.42 -0.06 -21.60
C PHE A 440 8.93 0.72 -22.81
N VAL A 441 8.10 0.03 -23.59
CA VAL A 441 7.31 0.61 -24.68
C VAL A 441 5.98 -0.11 -24.75
N GLN A 442 4.92 0.64 -24.94
CA GLN A 442 3.60 0.11 -25.31
C GLN A 442 3.07 0.93 -26.49
N THR A 443 2.50 0.26 -27.46
CA THR A 443 1.92 0.87 -28.64
C THR A 443 0.56 0.29 -28.95
N SER A 444 -0.38 1.13 -29.36
CA SER A 444 -1.70 0.73 -29.81
C SER A 444 -1.94 1.30 -31.21
N TYR A 445 -2.50 0.48 -32.08
CA TYR A 445 -2.80 0.85 -33.46
C TYR A 445 -4.26 0.55 -33.80
N SER A 446 -5.00 1.57 -34.22
CA SER A 446 -6.39 1.46 -34.68
C SER A 446 -6.40 0.95 -36.10
N ILE A 447 -6.73 -0.34 -36.29
CA ILE A 447 -6.87 -0.98 -37.61
C ILE A 447 -8.09 -0.41 -38.34
N THR A 448 -9.16 -0.20 -37.59
CA THR A 448 -10.37 0.52 -38.00
C THR A 448 -10.73 1.54 -36.93
N GLU A 449 -11.76 2.33 -37.12
CA GLU A 449 -12.27 3.26 -36.10
C GLU A 449 -12.71 2.52 -34.82
N ASP A 450 -13.15 1.26 -34.97
CA ASP A 450 -13.71 0.47 -33.87
C ASP A 450 -12.77 -0.63 -33.34
N LEU A 451 -11.68 -0.99 -34.04
CA LEU A 451 -10.80 -2.09 -33.70
C LEU A 451 -9.37 -1.62 -33.50
N LYS A 452 -8.86 -1.78 -32.28
CA LYS A 452 -7.49 -1.41 -31.88
C LYS A 452 -6.69 -2.65 -31.45
N LEU A 453 -5.42 -2.71 -31.81
CA LEU A 453 -4.46 -3.69 -31.33
C LEU A 453 -3.41 -3.01 -30.47
N THR A 454 -3.06 -3.64 -29.36
CA THR A 454 -2.06 -3.16 -28.40
C THR A 454 -0.94 -4.17 -28.26
N ALA A 455 0.31 -3.70 -28.27
CA ALA A 455 1.50 -4.49 -27.93
C ALA A 455 2.39 -3.72 -26.96
N GLY A 456 2.87 -4.40 -25.93
CA GLY A 456 3.74 -3.82 -24.92
C GLY A 456 4.94 -4.72 -24.63
N LEU A 457 6.08 -4.11 -24.30
CA LEU A 457 7.32 -4.78 -23.93
C LEU A 457 8.05 -3.99 -22.85
N ARG A 458 8.60 -4.69 -21.84
CA ARG A 458 9.48 -4.11 -20.85
C ARG A 458 10.62 -5.06 -20.51
N TYR A 459 11.81 -4.51 -20.41
CA TYR A 459 12.95 -5.16 -19.76
C TYR A 459 13.16 -4.53 -18.38
N SER A 460 13.33 -5.37 -17.38
CA SER A 460 13.63 -4.96 -16.01
C SER A 460 14.85 -5.71 -15.51
N GLU A 461 15.69 -5.03 -14.73
CA GLU A 461 16.87 -5.58 -14.04
C GLU A 461 16.82 -5.11 -12.59
N ASP A 462 16.95 -6.05 -11.67
CA ASP A 462 16.89 -5.84 -10.22
C ASP A 462 18.16 -6.42 -9.58
N GLU A 463 18.85 -5.63 -8.78
CA GLU A 463 19.99 -6.05 -7.97
C GLU A 463 19.65 -5.85 -6.49
N LYS A 464 19.89 -6.86 -5.66
CA LYS A 464 19.70 -6.76 -4.21
C LYS A 464 20.96 -7.20 -3.48
N SER A 465 21.27 -6.51 -2.37
CA SER A 465 22.34 -6.90 -1.44
C SER A 465 21.86 -6.74 0.00
N ALA A 466 22.41 -7.52 0.91
CA ALA A 466 22.18 -7.41 2.34
C ALA A 466 23.45 -7.66 3.14
N ASP A 467 23.68 -6.78 4.10
CA ASP A 467 24.64 -6.99 5.18
C ASP A 467 23.85 -7.38 6.42
N VAL A 468 24.09 -8.57 6.97
CA VAL A 468 23.28 -9.16 8.03
C VAL A 468 24.14 -9.57 9.23
N SER A 469 23.67 -9.18 10.42
CA SER A 469 24.16 -9.68 11.70
C SER A 469 22.98 -10.39 12.38
N ARG A 470 22.99 -11.73 12.40
CA ARG A 470 21.87 -12.56 12.81
C ARG A 470 22.17 -13.47 13.97
N LYS A 471 21.18 -13.73 14.80
CA LYS A 471 21.16 -14.76 15.82
C LYS A 471 19.95 -15.68 15.63
N ASP A 472 20.20 -16.96 15.51
CA ASP A 472 19.17 -18.00 15.61
C ASP A 472 18.96 -18.46 17.06
N PHE A 473 17.83 -19.08 17.37
CA PHE A 473 17.48 -19.55 18.73
C PHE A 473 18.56 -20.40 19.40
N SER A 474 19.30 -21.21 18.65
CA SER A 474 20.35 -22.10 19.18
C SER A 474 21.73 -21.45 19.28
N LYS A 475 21.93 -20.27 18.72
CA LYS A 475 23.24 -19.61 18.68
C LYS A 475 23.51 -18.78 19.94
N ARG A 476 24.78 -18.72 20.33
CA ARG A 476 25.24 -17.89 21.46
C ARG A 476 25.92 -16.61 21.03
N LYS A 477 26.14 -16.45 19.71
CA LYS A 477 26.79 -15.29 19.12
C LYS A 477 26.06 -14.88 17.86
N LEU A 478 26.21 -13.61 17.50
CA LEU A 478 25.83 -13.12 16.19
C LEU A 478 26.70 -13.80 15.12
N GLU A 479 26.10 -14.04 13.97
CA GLU A 479 26.78 -14.45 12.74
C GLU A 479 26.62 -13.32 11.72
N ASP A 480 27.77 -12.80 11.28
CA ASP A 480 27.82 -11.76 10.28
C ASP A 480 28.03 -12.40 8.90
N PHE A 481 27.26 -11.94 7.91
CA PHE A 481 27.37 -12.39 6.52
C PHE A 481 26.79 -11.37 5.57
N THR A 482 27.13 -11.51 4.29
CA THR A 482 26.59 -10.69 3.20
C THR A 482 25.96 -11.59 2.15
N ASN A 483 24.86 -11.15 1.55
CA ASN A 483 24.22 -11.78 0.41
C ASN A 483 24.07 -10.74 -0.71
N GLN A 484 24.25 -11.15 -1.97
CA GLN A 484 24.02 -10.32 -3.15
C GLN A 484 23.58 -11.19 -4.31
N ASP A 485 22.58 -10.74 -5.05
CA ASP A 485 22.11 -11.40 -6.28
C ASP A 485 21.42 -10.40 -7.21
N SER A 486 21.17 -10.82 -8.46
CA SER A 486 20.50 -10.00 -9.47
C SER A 486 19.58 -10.84 -10.34
N TRP A 487 18.47 -10.24 -10.74
CA TRP A 487 17.44 -10.85 -11.57
C TRP A 487 17.09 -9.94 -12.74
N SER A 488 16.78 -10.51 -13.90
CA SER A 488 16.34 -9.73 -15.06
C SER A 488 15.21 -10.42 -15.79
N LYS A 489 14.22 -9.64 -16.21
CA LYS A 489 13.02 -10.18 -16.86
C LYS A 489 12.55 -9.32 -18.03
N LEU A 490 12.11 -10.01 -19.08
CA LEU A 490 11.37 -9.43 -20.18
C LEU A 490 9.87 -9.75 -19.99
N THR A 491 9.05 -8.70 -19.80
CA THR A 491 7.60 -8.83 -19.75
C THR A 491 6.97 -8.24 -21.00
N TRP A 492 5.82 -8.80 -21.41
CA TRP A 492 5.12 -8.39 -22.60
C TRP A 492 3.61 -8.44 -22.45
N LYS A 493 2.91 -7.71 -23.30
CA LYS A 493 1.46 -7.69 -23.42
C LYS A 493 1.05 -7.64 -24.89
N LEU A 494 0.04 -8.43 -25.25
CA LEU A 494 -0.70 -8.31 -26.50
C LEU A 494 -2.18 -8.18 -26.15
N GLY A 495 -2.86 -7.27 -26.81
CA GLY A 495 -4.28 -7.02 -26.56
C GLY A 495 -5.00 -6.54 -27.81
N THR A 496 -6.30 -6.64 -27.77
CA THR A 496 -7.22 -6.08 -28.76
C THR A 496 -8.47 -5.60 -28.06
N ASP A 497 -8.98 -4.49 -28.50
CA ASP A 497 -10.26 -3.95 -28.09
C ASP A 497 -11.11 -3.62 -29.33
N TRP A 498 -12.39 -3.93 -29.20
CA TRP A 498 -13.39 -3.70 -30.23
C TRP A 498 -14.55 -2.92 -29.65
N GLN A 499 -14.72 -1.70 -30.14
CA GLN A 499 -15.87 -0.85 -29.84
C GLN A 499 -17.07 -1.35 -30.66
N VAL A 500 -17.91 -2.21 -30.06
CA VAL A 500 -19.05 -2.84 -30.71
C VAL A 500 -20.13 -1.79 -31.03
N THR A 501 -20.33 -0.87 -30.12
CA THR A 501 -21.14 0.35 -30.25
C THR A 501 -20.45 1.49 -29.49
N LYS A 502 -20.93 2.72 -29.61
CA LYS A 502 -20.37 3.86 -28.85
C LYS A 502 -20.33 3.63 -27.31
N ASP A 503 -21.21 2.76 -26.80
CA ASP A 503 -21.43 2.54 -25.37
C ASP A 503 -20.97 1.14 -24.92
N ASN A 504 -20.49 0.28 -25.84
CA ASN A 504 -20.13 -1.11 -25.52
C ASN A 504 -18.83 -1.51 -26.18
N MET A 505 -17.86 -1.91 -25.36
CA MET A 505 -16.55 -2.39 -25.77
C MET A 505 -16.35 -3.85 -25.31
N VAL A 506 -15.70 -4.65 -26.14
CA VAL A 506 -15.18 -5.98 -25.81
C VAL A 506 -13.68 -5.95 -25.98
N TYR A 507 -12.94 -6.51 -25.04
CA TYR A 507 -11.49 -6.62 -25.14
C TYR A 507 -10.99 -8.01 -24.80
N ALA A 508 -9.80 -8.35 -25.29
CA ALA A 508 -9.07 -9.54 -24.91
C ALA A 508 -7.58 -9.21 -24.83
N SER A 509 -6.88 -9.83 -23.87
CA SER A 509 -5.44 -9.64 -23.73
C SER A 509 -4.74 -10.89 -23.21
N VAL A 510 -3.45 -10.99 -23.56
CA VAL A 510 -2.48 -11.90 -22.95
C VAL A 510 -1.33 -11.06 -22.45
N SER A 511 -0.94 -11.24 -21.20
CA SER A 511 0.13 -10.46 -20.59
C SER A 511 0.95 -11.28 -19.61
N THR A 512 2.19 -10.86 -19.39
CA THR A 512 3.08 -11.45 -18.39
C THR A 512 3.36 -10.46 -17.27
N GLY A 513 3.61 -10.98 -16.08
CA GLY A 513 4.09 -10.26 -14.91
C GLY A 513 5.13 -11.08 -14.18
N PHE A 514 5.89 -10.45 -13.32
CA PHE A 514 6.86 -11.12 -12.46
C PHE A 514 7.00 -10.39 -11.13
N LYS A 515 7.40 -11.14 -10.12
CA LYS A 515 7.89 -10.60 -8.85
C LYS A 515 9.36 -10.99 -8.73
N SER A 516 10.21 -10.03 -8.38
CA SER A 516 11.65 -10.22 -8.31
C SER A 516 12.03 -11.30 -7.30
N GLY A 517 13.12 -11.99 -7.55
CA GLY A 517 13.73 -12.90 -6.60
C GLY A 517 14.27 -12.18 -5.36
N GLY A 518 14.82 -12.95 -4.44
CA GLY A 518 15.38 -12.42 -3.21
C GLY A 518 16.21 -13.46 -2.46
N PHE A 519 16.57 -13.14 -1.24
CA PHE A 519 17.32 -14.05 -0.40
C PHE A 519 16.80 -14.05 1.03
N LEU A 520 17.06 -15.14 1.70
CA LEU A 520 16.81 -15.27 3.12
C LEU A 520 17.93 -14.60 3.92
N GLN A 521 17.57 -13.96 5.01
CA GLN A 521 18.58 -13.46 5.97
C GLN A 521 19.15 -14.61 6.79
N ILE A 522 19.63 -15.65 6.12
CA ILE A 522 20.25 -16.85 6.69
C ILE A 522 21.59 -17.06 6.00
N LYS A 523 22.64 -17.30 6.80
CA LYS A 523 23.97 -17.53 6.28
C LYS A 523 24.01 -18.76 5.40
N ASP A 524 24.71 -18.64 4.24
CA ASP A 524 24.88 -19.70 3.24
C ASP A 524 23.55 -20.24 2.67
N ALA A 525 22.44 -19.49 2.82
CA ALA A 525 21.19 -19.81 2.14
C ALA A 525 21.26 -19.38 0.68
N GLU A 526 20.76 -20.24 -0.20
CA GLU A 526 20.58 -19.92 -1.62
C GLU A 526 19.52 -18.80 -1.76
N SER A 527 19.70 -17.95 -2.77
CA SER A 527 18.65 -17.02 -3.20
C SER A 527 17.47 -17.82 -3.77
N TYR A 528 16.29 -17.23 -3.73
CA TYR A 528 15.13 -17.74 -4.44
C TYR A 528 14.90 -16.90 -5.71
N ASP A 529 14.43 -17.57 -6.76
CA ASP A 529 14.23 -16.97 -8.08
C ASP A 529 12.96 -16.12 -8.15
N GLU A 530 12.79 -15.40 -9.24
CA GLU A 530 11.58 -14.70 -9.57
C GLU A 530 10.38 -15.66 -9.73
N GLU A 531 9.18 -15.21 -9.40
CA GLU A 531 7.93 -15.88 -9.75
C GLU A 531 7.31 -15.19 -10.96
N GLU A 532 6.65 -15.98 -11.80
CA GLU A 532 6.10 -15.53 -13.08
C GLU A 532 4.62 -15.81 -13.21
N ILE A 533 3.94 -14.95 -13.95
CA ILE A 533 2.55 -15.13 -14.29
C ILE A 533 2.34 -14.90 -15.79
N LEU A 534 1.60 -15.80 -16.42
CA LEU A 534 1.03 -15.64 -17.76
C LEU A 534 -0.50 -15.57 -17.61
N ALA A 535 -1.08 -14.47 -18.07
CA ALA A 535 -2.49 -14.17 -17.87
C ALA A 535 -3.22 -14.00 -19.20
N TRP A 536 -4.36 -14.64 -19.32
CA TRP A 536 -5.37 -14.41 -20.37
C TRP A 536 -6.57 -13.71 -19.74
N GLU A 537 -7.05 -12.69 -20.37
CA GLU A 537 -8.21 -11.93 -19.93
C GLU A 537 -9.11 -11.60 -21.12
N ILE A 538 -10.42 -11.75 -20.92
CA ILE A 538 -11.46 -11.26 -21.82
C ILE A 538 -12.49 -10.50 -20.99
N GLY A 539 -12.90 -9.34 -21.47
CA GLY A 539 -13.91 -8.55 -20.77
C GLY A 539 -14.80 -7.77 -21.71
N SER A 540 -15.88 -7.26 -21.15
CA SER A 540 -16.80 -6.35 -21.81
C SER A 540 -17.15 -5.21 -20.86
N LYS A 541 -17.11 -3.99 -21.38
CA LYS A 541 -17.49 -2.75 -20.68
C LYS A 541 -18.69 -2.16 -21.37
N ASN A 542 -19.74 -1.91 -20.61
CA ASN A 542 -21.02 -1.60 -21.19
C ASN A 542 -21.72 -0.49 -20.42
N ARG A 543 -22.36 0.43 -21.17
CA ARG A 543 -23.34 1.39 -20.70
C ARG A 543 -24.68 1.10 -21.36
N PHE A 544 -25.74 1.14 -20.60
CA PHE A 544 -27.11 0.87 -21.02
C PHE A 544 -28.07 1.92 -20.46
N LEU A 545 -29.29 1.96 -21.02
CA LEU A 545 -30.40 2.77 -20.51
C LEU A 545 -30.07 4.27 -20.44
N ASP A 546 -29.54 4.81 -21.53
CA ASP A 546 -29.12 6.22 -21.62
C ASP A 546 -28.14 6.59 -20.49
N ASP A 547 -27.05 5.80 -20.37
CA ASP A 547 -25.98 5.95 -19.39
C ASP A 547 -26.39 5.83 -17.91
N SER A 548 -27.60 5.33 -17.59
CA SER A 548 -28.04 5.11 -16.21
C SER A 548 -27.65 3.76 -15.63
N LEU A 549 -27.10 2.83 -16.42
CA LEU A 549 -26.59 1.52 -16.00
C LEU A 549 -25.25 1.23 -16.65
N GLN A 550 -24.24 1.03 -15.82
CA GLN A 550 -22.93 0.49 -16.22
C GLN A 550 -22.83 -0.96 -15.75
N ALA A 551 -22.40 -1.86 -16.64
CA ALA A 551 -22.19 -3.27 -16.34
C ALA A 551 -20.92 -3.76 -17.01
N ASN A 552 -19.89 -4.06 -16.23
CA ASN A 552 -18.60 -4.55 -16.69
C ASN A 552 -18.41 -5.99 -16.24
N ILE A 553 -18.05 -6.87 -17.17
CA ILE A 553 -17.77 -8.27 -16.89
C ILE A 553 -16.38 -8.62 -17.39
N THR A 554 -15.62 -9.39 -16.59
CA THR A 554 -14.29 -9.87 -16.95
C THR A 554 -14.15 -11.32 -16.57
N ALA A 555 -13.61 -12.14 -17.47
CA ALA A 555 -13.19 -13.51 -17.19
C ALA A 555 -11.67 -13.61 -17.39
N TYR A 556 -11.01 -14.33 -16.50
CA TYR A 556 -9.56 -14.46 -16.52
C TYR A 556 -9.10 -15.89 -16.22
N TYR A 557 -7.93 -16.23 -16.77
CA TYR A 557 -7.20 -17.47 -16.52
C TYR A 557 -5.71 -17.15 -16.41
N TYR A 558 -5.08 -17.57 -15.31
CA TYR A 558 -3.68 -17.34 -15.01
C TYR A 558 -2.94 -18.64 -14.81
N GLU A 559 -1.78 -18.77 -15.43
CA GLU A 559 -0.75 -19.74 -15.11
C GLU A 559 0.34 -19.05 -14.30
N TYR A 560 0.53 -19.51 -13.07
CA TYR A 560 1.45 -18.92 -12.11
C TYR A 560 2.54 -19.94 -11.79
N THR A 561 3.78 -19.63 -12.12
CA THR A 561 4.92 -20.55 -12.01
C THR A 561 5.94 -20.00 -11.02
N ASP A 562 6.71 -20.93 -10.46
CA ASP A 562 7.80 -20.62 -9.52
C ASP A 562 7.36 -19.77 -8.31
N MET A 563 6.15 -20.00 -7.80
CA MET A 563 5.58 -19.24 -6.69
C MET A 563 6.53 -19.24 -5.49
N GLN A 564 6.77 -18.06 -4.95
CA GLN A 564 7.56 -17.86 -3.73
C GLN A 564 6.71 -18.20 -2.51
N LEU A 565 6.80 -19.43 -2.04
CA LEU A 565 6.05 -19.92 -0.87
C LEU A 565 6.90 -19.84 0.40
N ARG A 566 6.31 -19.25 1.43
CA ARG A 566 6.92 -19.16 2.76
C ARG A 566 6.55 -20.38 3.60
N THR A 567 7.54 -21.05 4.14
CA THR A 567 7.38 -22.12 5.11
C THR A 567 8.19 -21.82 6.36
N ILE A 568 7.78 -22.40 7.49
CA ILE A 568 8.58 -22.35 8.71
C ILE A 568 9.28 -23.69 8.88
N ARG A 569 10.61 -23.68 8.84
CA ARG A 569 11.44 -24.85 9.05
C ARG A 569 12.45 -24.54 10.16
N ASP A 570 12.52 -25.39 11.17
CA ASP A 570 13.42 -25.24 12.33
C ASP A 570 13.33 -23.84 12.99
N LEU A 571 12.11 -23.33 13.15
CA LEU A 571 11.80 -22.01 13.70
C LEU A 571 12.30 -20.82 12.84
N SER A 572 12.74 -21.09 11.62
CA SER A 572 13.14 -20.06 10.67
C SER A 572 12.18 -20.00 9.50
N SER A 573 11.88 -18.78 9.04
CA SER A 573 11.11 -18.55 7.82
C SER A 573 11.99 -18.86 6.61
N VAL A 574 11.55 -19.79 5.76
CA VAL A 574 12.22 -20.17 4.52
C VAL A 574 11.28 -19.89 3.35
N VAL A 575 11.79 -19.22 2.33
CA VAL A 575 11.10 -19.01 1.06
C VAL A 575 11.71 -19.92 0.02
N THR A 576 10.88 -20.59 -0.73
CA THR A 576 11.30 -21.45 -1.85
C THR A 576 10.35 -21.25 -3.03
N ASN A 577 10.90 -21.31 -4.24
CA ASN A 577 10.08 -21.39 -5.44
C ASN A 577 9.44 -22.79 -5.47
N ALA A 578 8.13 -22.86 -5.46
CA ALA A 578 7.43 -24.12 -5.33
C ALA A 578 6.23 -24.18 -6.28
N GLY A 579 6.40 -24.96 -7.32
CA GLY A 579 5.29 -25.45 -8.11
C GLY A 579 4.59 -24.45 -9.01
N GLU A 580 3.52 -24.94 -9.60
CA GLU A 580 2.64 -24.22 -10.51
C GLU A 580 1.27 -24.04 -9.86
N SER A 581 0.59 -22.96 -10.16
CA SER A 581 -0.78 -22.69 -9.72
C SER A 581 -1.61 -22.15 -10.88
N GLU A 582 -2.86 -22.59 -10.96
CA GLU A 582 -3.86 -22.04 -11.88
C GLU A 582 -4.85 -21.18 -11.11
N ILE A 583 -5.10 -19.97 -11.61
CA ILE A 583 -6.11 -19.07 -11.05
C ILE A 583 -7.09 -18.71 -12.16
N LYS A 584 -8.39 -18.90 -11.94
CA LYS A 584 -9.43 -18.56 -12.91
C LYS A 584 -10.66 -18.03 -12.20
N GLY A 585 -11.30 -17.08 -12.83
CA GLY A 585 -12.51 -16.47 -12.26
C GLY A 585 -13.26 -15.59 -13.24
N ILE A 586 -14.41 -15.13 -12.76
CA ILE A 586 -15.27 -14.18 -13.44
C ILE A 586 -15.57 -13.06 -12.43
N GLU A 587 -15.47 -11.82 -12.89
CA GLU A 587 -15.81 -10.63 -12.11
C GLU A 587 -16.95 -9.88 -12.80
N LEU A 588 -17.82 -9.29 -12.00
CA LEU A 588 -18.92 -8.44 -12.44
C LEU A 588 -18.95 -7.18 -11.58
N GLU A 589 -18.94 -6.02 -12.23
CA GLU A 589 -19.14 -4.72 -11.60
C GLU A 589 -20.38 -4.05 -12.17
N LEU A 590 -21.25 -3.61 -11.30
CA LEU A 590 -22.51 -2.93 -11.63
C LEU A 590 -22.56 -1.57 -10.94
N LEU A 591 -22.94 -0.56 -11.69
CA LEU A 591 -23.26 0.77 -11.17
C LEU A 591 -24.54 1.26 -11.88
N ALA A 592 -25.54 1.62 -11.11
CA ALA A 592 -26.83 2.04 -11.67
C ALA A 592 -27.41 3.24 -10.94
N HIS A 593 -27.94 4.20 -11.71
CA HIS A 593 -28.75 5.31 -11.25
C HIS A 593 -30.20 5.13 -11.74
N PRO A 594 -30.99 4.24 -11.11
CA PRO A 594 -32.37 4.02 -11.55
C PRO A 594 -33.28 5.25 -11.37
N PHE A 595 -32.89 6.17 -10.49
CA PHE A 595 -33.56 7.46 -10.23
C PHE A 595 -32.51 8.51 -9.85
N GLU A 596 -32.82 9.80 -10.02
CA GLU A 596 -31.91 10.94 -9.76
C GLU A 596 -31.23 10.94 -8.36
N ASN A 597 -31.81 10.28 -7.37
CA ASN A 597 -31.30 10.26 -5.98
C ASN A 597 -31.00 8.85 -5.46
N LEU A 598 -30.85 7.87 -6.33
CA LEU A 598 -30.53 6.49 -5.95
C LEU A 598 -29.41 5.95 -6.81
N GLU A 599 -28.27 5.73 -6.17
CA GLU A 599 -27.17 4.94 -6.72
C GLU A 599 -27.19 3.53 -6.15
N LEU A 600 -27.02 2.53 -7.02
CA LEU A 600 -26.83 1.13 -6.66
C LEU A 600 -25.50 0.67 -7.25
N SER A 601 -24.60 0.23 -6.40
CA SER A 601 -23.33 -0.35 -6.80
C SER A 601 -23.19 -1.78 -6.30
N GLY A 602 -22.47 -2.61 -7.04
CA GLY A 602 -22.20 -3.98 -6.66
C GLY A 602 -20.99 -4.54 -7.39
N ALA A 603 -20.14 -5.26 -6.65
CA ALA A 603 -18.95 -5.92 -7.14
C ALA A 603 -18.94 -7.37 -6.72
N PHE A 604 -18.72 -8.30 -7.67
CA PHE A 604 -18.75 -9.74 -7.45
C PHE A 604 -17.54 -10.40 -8.13
N ALA A 605 -16.94 -11.36 -7.43
CA ALA A 605 -15.88 -12.20 -7.96
C ALA A 605 -16.11 -13.68 -7.60
#